data_29e9801a7ef005add66797dda7a80ce1
#
_entry.id   29e9801a7ef005add66797dda7a80ce1
#
_cell.length_a   1.000
_cell.length_b   1.000
_cell.length_c   1.000
_cell.angle_alpha   90.00
_cell.angle_beta   90.00
_cell.angle_gamma   90.00
#
_symmetry.space_group_name_H-M   'P 1'
#
loop_
_entity.id
_entity.type
_entity.pdbx_description
1 polymer ?
#
loop_
_entity_poly.entity_id
_entity_poly.type
_entity_poly.pdbx_seq_one_letter_code
_entity_poly.pdbx_strand_id
1 'polypeptide(L)'
;MKISIAGAGAFGSAIASVFAKGGHSIKLFSPTNFKELCATRVPRKLGNIKLPAEIDIVSSLEKNEKNEYLFLAVPTQNLASFCKKNKSFLTDRPLIACCKGVDQETGLRPSEILSEYSSKVAVM
;
A
#
# COMPACT_ATOMS: atom_id res chain seq x y z
N MET A 1 1.58 8.88 13.44
CA MET A 1 2.59 8.41 12.48
C MET A 1 2.15 8.75 11.06
N LYS A 2 3.08 8.82 10.16
CA LYS A 2 2.82 8.98 8.72
C LYS A 2 2.94 7.61 8.05
N ILE A 3 1.86 7.12 7.49
CA ILE A 3 1.76 5.77 6.92
C ILE A 3 1.36 5.86 5.45
N SER A 4 2.10 5.18 4.60
CA SER A 4 1.71 4.95 3.21
C SER A 4 1.13 3.55 3.05
N ILE A 5 0.08 3.42 2.25
CA ILE A 5 -0.55 2.15 1.92
C ILE A 5 -0.60 2.04 0.39
N ALA A 6 0.05 1.03 -0.15
CA ALA A 6 0.02 0.73 -1.56
C ALA A 6 -1.08 -0.30 -1.85
N GLY A 7 -2.08 0.11 -2.61
CA GLY A 7 -3.22 -0.71 -3.00
C GLY A 7 -4.51 -0.32 -2.28
N ALA A 8 -5.46 0.20 -3.06
CA ALA A 8 -6.80 0.59 -2.61
C ALA A 8 -7.85 -0.51 -2.84
N GLY A 9 -7.46 -1.77 -2.67
CA GLY A 9 -8.38 -2.90 -2.64
C GLY A 9 -9.16 -2.95 -1.33
N ALA A 10 -9.89 -4.03 -1.10
CA ALA A 10 -10.70 -4.19 0.12
C ALA A 10 -9.84 -4.08 1.40
N PHE A 11 -8.74 -4.82 1.46
CA PHE A 11 -7.87 -4.85 2.64
C PHE A 11 -7.14 -3.52 2.84
N GLY A 12 -6.48 -2.99 1.80
CA GLY A 12 -5.75 -1.72 1.88
C GLY A 12 -6.64 -0.55 2.29
N SER A 13 -7.85 -0.48 1.75
CA SER A 13 -8.83 0.55 2.11
C SER A 13 -9.35 0.39 3.54
N ALA A 14 -9.54 -0.85 4.00
CA ALA A 14 -9.97 -1.14 5.37
C ALA A 14 -8.92 -0.71 6.39
N ILE A 15 -7.66 -1.10 6.21
CA ILE A 15 -6.59 -0.71 7.13
C ILE A 15 -6.31 0.80 7.09
N ALA A 16 -6.41 1.43 5.90
CA ALA A 16 -6.32 2.88 5.78
C ALA A 16 -7.36 3.59 6.66
N SER A 17 -8.61 3.11 6.61
CA SER A 17 -9.71 3.67 7.42
C SER A 17 -9.48 3.47 8.92
N VAL A 18 -9.00 2.29 9.33
CA VAL A 18 -8.71 1.99 10.74
C VAL A 18 -7.60 2.91 11.26
N PHE A 19 -6.51 3.04 10.51
CA PHE A 19 -5.39 3.89 10.92
C PHE A 19 -5.74 5.38 10.93
N ALA A 20 -6.52 5.85 9.94
CA ALA A 20 -6.99 7.23 9.92
C ALA A 20 -7.87 7.55 11.15
N LYS A 21 -8.79 6.66 11.51
CA LYS A 21 -9.60 6.78 12.73
C LYS A 21 -8.75 6.71 14.02
N GLY A 22 -7.61 6.04 13.97
CA GLY A 22 -6.62 6.02 15.05
C GLY A 22 -5.76 7.29 15.15
N GLY A 23 -6.01 8.30 14.32
CA GLY A 23 -5.30 9.58 14.35
C GLY A 23 -3.98 9.61 13.56
N HIS A 24 -3.73 8.62 12.71
CA HIS A 24 -2.54 8.59 11.86
C HIS A 24 -2.76 9.34 10.54
N SER A 25 -1.70 9.95 10.03
CA SER A 25 -1.71 10.56 8.69
C SER A 25 -1.51 9.49 7.63
N ILE A 26 -2.50 9.29 6.76
CA ILE A 26 -2.54 8.18 5.79
C ILE A 26 -2.47 8.68 4.37
N LYS A 27 -1.54 8.12 3.59
CA LYS A 27 -1.52 8.20 2.13
C LYS A 27 -1.91 6.86 1.53
N LEU A 28 -2.96 6.85 0.73
CA LEU A 28 -3.45 5.66 0.03
C LEU A 28 -3.11 5.76 -1.46
N PHE A 29 -2.19 4.92 -1.89
CA PHE A 29 -1.75 4.87 -3.28
C PHE A 29 -2.71 4.02 -4.12
N SER A 30 -3.34 4.63 -5.12
CA SER A 30 -4.29 4.00 -6.02
C SER A 30 -4.12 4.53 -7.45
N PRO A 31 -3.16 4.04 -8.22
CA PRO A 31 -2.89 4.57 -9.57
C PRO A 31 -4.01 4.26 -10.57
N THR A 32 -4.64 3.08 -10.45
CA THR A 32 -5.64 2.60 -11.41
C THR A 32 -6.98 3.31 -11.29
N ASN A 33 -7.44 3.56 -10.06
CA ASN A 33 -8.77 4.14 -9.77
C ASN A 33 -8.69 5.52 -9.14
N PHE A 34 -7.61 6.23 -9.34
CA PHE A 34 -7.34 7.49 -8.64
C PHE A 34 -8.46 8.51 -8.81
N LYS A 35 -8.85 8.80 -10.04
CA LYS A 35 -9.88 9.81 -10.33
C LYS A 35 -11.25 9.46 -9.71
N GLU A 36 -11.68 8.22 -9.89
CA GLU A 36 -12.94 7.72 -9.34
C GLU A 36 -12.92 7.72 -7.82
N LEU A 37 -11.84 7.23 -7.21
CA LEU A 37 -11.71 7.15 -5.77
C LEU A 37 -11.66 8.53 -5.11
N CYS A 38 -11.01 9.51 -5.73
CA CYS A 38 -11.02 10.89 -5.28
C CYS A 38 -12.43 11.51 -5.35
N ALA A 39 -13.19 11.22 -6.42
CA ALA A 39 -14.52 11.76 -6.63
C ALA A 39 -15.56 11.15 -5.67
N THR A 40 -15.56 9.83 -5.52
CA THR A 40 -16.58 9.10 -4.76
C THR A 40 -16.19 8.80 -3.31
N ARG A 41 -14.92 8.68 -3.02
CA ARG A 41 -14.35 8.19 -1.74
C ARG A 41 -14.79 6.76 -1.40
N VAL A 42 -15.35 6.03 -2.36
CA VAL A 42 -15.88 4.67 -2.18
C VAL A 42 -15.00 3.67 -2.92
N PRO A 43 -14.23 2.83 -2.19
CA PRO A 43 -13.46 1.75 -2.81
C PRO A 43 -14.39 0.71 -3.44
N ARG A 44 -14.09 0.31 -4.67
CA ARG A 44 -14.94 -0.64 -5.43
C ARG A 44 -15.23 -1.95 -4.70
N LYS A 45 -14.29 -2.41 -3.87
CA LYS A 45 -14.38 -3.72 -3.19
C LYS A 45 -14.88 -3.64 -1.74
N LEU A 46 -15.26 -2.47 -1.26
CA LEU A 46 -15.84 -2.27 0.08
C LEU A 46 -17.32 -1.88 0.07
N GLY A 47 -18.01 -2.09 -1.03
CA GLY A 47 -19.44 -1.73 -1.16
C GLY A 47 -19.65 -0.23 -1.04
N ASN A 48 -20.56 0.20 -0.14
CA ASN A 48 -20.94 1.61 0.02
C ASN A 48 -20.17 2.33 1.14
N ILE A 49 -19.07 1.76 1.63
CA ILE A 49 -18.28 2.35 2.73
C ILE A 49 -17.38 3.45 2.15
N LYS A 50 -17.56 4.68 2.63
CA LYS A 50 -16.71 5.81 2.25
C LYS A 50 -15.41 5.83 3.07
N LEU A 51 -14.32 6.14 2.41
CA LEU A 51 -13.05 6.43 3.07
C LEU A 51 -13.15 7.72 3.90
N PRO A 52 -12.57 7.76 5.11
CA PRO A 52 -12.44 8.99 5.88
C PRO A 52 -11.84 10.14 5.06
N ALA A 53 -12.33 11.36 5.27
CA ALA A 53 -11.90 12.52 4.51
C ALA A 53 -10.41 12.85 4.73
N GLU A 54 -9.84 12.43 5.86
CA GLU A 54 -8.45 12.65 6.24
C GLU A 54 -7.46 11.81 5.45
N ILE A 55 -7.91 10.76 4.75
CA ILE A 55 -7.04 9.94 3.92
C ILE A 55 -6.68 10.69 2.65
N ASP A 56 -5.39 10.92 2.45
CA ASP A 56 -4.85 11.48 1.23
C ASP A 56 -4.71 10.37 0.17
N ILE A 57 -5.48 10.48 -0.91
CA ILE A 57 -5.44 9.54 -2.02
C ILE A 57 -4.44 10.06 -3.05
N VAL A 58 -3.47 9.22 -3.42
CA VAL A 58 -2.39 9.62 -4.34
C VAL A 58 -2.28 8.65 -5.52
N SER A 59 -1.90 9.19 -6.68
CA SER A 59 -1.68 8.41 -7.90
C SER A 59 -0.23 7.99 -8.11
N SER A 60 0.69 8.58 -7.36
CA SER A 60 2.13 8.28 -7.41
C SER A 60 2.76 8.29 -6.03
N LEU A 61 3.87 7.57 -5.89
CA LEU A 61 4.69 7.57 -4.67
C LEU A 61 5.92 8.45 -4.92
N GLU A 62 6.12 9.46 -4.08
CA GLU A 62 7.23 10.39 -4.21
C GLU A 62 8.41 9.99 -3.33
N LYS A 63 9.61 9.96 -3.94
CA LYS A 63 10.85 9.53 -3.28
C LYS A 63 11.15 10.28 -1.98
N ASN A 64 10.82 11.56 -1.93
CA ASN A 64 11.17 12.44 -0.81
C ASN A 64 10.16 12.42 0.34
N GLU A 65 9.11 11.61 0.25
CA GLU A 65 8.15 11.49 1.34
C GLU A 65 8.74 10.71 2.51
N LYS A 66 8.84 11.38 3.63
CA LYS A 66 9.30 10.77 4.90
C LYS A 66 8.12 10.10 5.62
N ASN A 67 7.50 9.11 4.99
CA ASN A 67 6.55 8.27 5.68
C ASN A 67 7.31 7.19 6.45
N GLU A 68 6.86 6.93 7.66
CA GLU A 68 7.54 6.01 8.57
C GLU A 68 7.40 4.55 8.13
N TYR A 69 6.24 4.18 7.56
CA TYR A 69 5.92 2.80 7.17
C TYR A 69 5.25 2.74 5.81
N LEU A 70 5.51 1.67 5.08
CA LEU A 70 4.79 1.34 3.86
C LEU A 70 4.12 -0.03 3.99
N PHE A 71 2.80 -0.04 3.97
CA PHE A 71 1.98 -1.25 3.89
C PHE A 71 1.72 -1.61 2.43
N LEU A 72 2.03 -2.83 2.06
CA LEU A 72 1.91 -3.33 0.69
C LEU A 72 0.69 -4.27 0.60
N ALA A 73 -0.44 -3.68 0.22
CA ALA A 73 -1.74 -4.36 0.06
C ALA A 73 -2.09 -4.59 -1.43
N VAL A 74 -1.07 -4.76 -2.25
CA VAL A 74 -1.23 -5.15 -3.67
C VAL A 74 -1.35 -6.67 -3.79
N PRO A 75 -1.99 -7.20 -4.86
CA PRO A 75 -2.00 -8.65 -5.08
C PRO A 75 -0.59 -9.23 -5.16
N THR A 76 -0.39 -10.42 -4.61
CA THR A 76 0.94 -11.08 -4.54
C THR A 76 1.59 -11.20 -5.92
N GLN A 77 0.79 -11.51 -6.96
CA GLN A 77 1.30 -11.64 -8.33
C GLN A 77 1.75 -10.31 -8.95
N ASN A 78 1.36 -9.19 -8.37
CA ASN A 78 1.75 -7.84 -8.80
C ASN A 78 2.87 -7.24 -7.95
N LEU A 79 3.25 -7.89 -6.86
CA LEU A 79 4.19 -7.33 -5.89
C LEU A 79 5.59 -7.12 -6.48
N ALA A 80 6.12 -8.11 -7.18
CA ALA A 80 7.46 -8.02 -7.78
C ALA A 80 7.55 -6.87 -8.79
N SER A 81 6.57 -6.74 -9.68
CA SER A 81 6.52 -5.64 -10.67
C SER A 81 6.31 -4.28 -10.01
N PHE A 82 5.49 -4.21 -8.98
CA PHE A 82 5.30 -3.00 -8.17
C PHE A 82 6.62 -2.55 -7.53
N CYS A 83 7.34 -3.48 -6.89
CA CYS A 83 8.62 -3.19 -6.24
C CYS A 83 9.67 -2.70 -7.24
N LYS A 84 9.78 -3.35 -8.38
CA LYS A 84 10.71 -2.97 -9.45
C LYS A 84 10.44 -1.54 -9.95
N LYS A 85 9.17 -1.21 -10.16
CA LYS A 85 8.73 0.10 -10.63
C LYS A 85 8.95 1.22 -9.60
N ASN A 86 8.83 0.90 -8.31
CA ASN A 86 8.89 1.86 -7.22
C ASN A 86 10.14 1.70 -6.33
N LYS A 87 11.21 1.13 -6.85
CA LYS A 87 12.43 0.80 -6.09
C LYS A 87 12.96 1.95 -5.25
N SER A 88 13.02 3.15 -5.81
CA SER A 88 13.55 4.33 -5.10
C SER A 88 12.71 4.75 -3.90
N PHE A 89 11.42 4.44 -3.91
CA PHE A 89 10.51 4.71 -2.79
C PHE A 89 10.62 3.64 -1.69
N LEU A 90 10.96 2.41 -2.03
CA LEU A 90 11.03 1.28 -1.09
C LEU A 90 12.30 1.26 -0.25
N THR A 91 13.41 1.80 -0.78
CA THR A 91 14.72 1.73 -0.16
C THR A 91 14.73 2.41 1.22
N ASP A 92 15.34 1.74 2.19
CA ASP A 92 15.61 2.22 3.55
C ASP A 92 14.38 2.53 4.43
N ARG A 93 13.19 2.05 4.05
CA ARG A 93 12.00 2.20 4.89
C ARG A 93 11.44 0.87 5.37
N PRO A 94 10.74 0.84 6.50
CA PRO A 94 10.02 -0.35 6.94
C PRO A 94 8.91 -0.70 5.96
N LEU A 95 8.95 -1.94 5.45
CA LEU A 95 7.98 -2.50 4.52
C LEU A 95 7.14 -3.57 5.24
N ILE A 96 5.83 -3.46 5.14
CA ILE A 96 4.90 -4.42 5.73
C ILE A 96 4.13 -5.12 4.61
N ALA A 97 4.38 -6.40 4.43
CA ALA A 97 3.66 -7.23 3.47
C ALA A 97 2.28 -7.59 3.99
N CYS A 98 1.25 -7.18 3.24
CA CYS A 98 -0.15 -7.52 3.51
C CYS A 98 -0.73 -8.48 2.48
N CYS A 99 0.11 -8.97 1.57
CA CYS A 99 -0.27 -9.96 0.55
C CYS A 99 0.01 -11.36 1.04
N LYS A 100 -0.80 -12.31 0.55
CA LYS A 100 -0.77 -13.72 0.97
C LYS A 100 -0.32 -14.63 -0.17
N GLY A 101 0.25 -15.79 0.18
CA GLY A 101 0.69 -16.79 -0.77
C GLY A 101 2.09 -16.55 -1.31
N VAL A 102 2.38 -17.11 -2.47
CA VAL A 102 3.67 -17.02 -3.14
C VAL A 102 3.53 -16.48 -4.55
N ASP A 103 4.56 -15.82 -5.04
CA ASP A 103 4.65 -15.43 -6.44
C ASP A 103 4.76 -16.68 -7.33
N GLN A 104 3.86 -16.82 -8.30
CA GLN A 104 3.78 -18.02 -9.15
C GLN A 104 4.97 -18.16 -10.10
N GLU A 105 5.58 -17.04 -10.51
CA GLU A 105 6.75 -17.05 -11.38
C GLU A 105 8.02 -17.49 -10.65
N THR A 106 8.25 -16.96 -9.46
CA THR A 106 9.51 -17.13 -8.72
C THR A 106 9.42 -18.12 -7.57
N GLY A 107 8.21 -18.44 -7.09
CA GLY A 107 7.99 -19.24 -5.88
C GLY A 107 8.32 -18.50 -4.59
N LEU A 108 8.65 -17.20 -4.65
CA LEU A 108 9.03 -16.41 -3.50
C LEU A 108 7.81 -15.92 -2.71
N ARG A 109 7.96 -15.87 -1.39
CA ARG A 109 6.98 -15.23 -0.51
C ARG A 109 7.11 -13.70 -0.60
N PRO A 110 6.05 -12.93 -0.27
CA PRO A 110 6.13 -11.47 -0.25
C PRO A 110 7.29 -10.92 0.56
N SER A 111 7.57 -11.49 1.73
CA SER A 111 8.71 -11.08 2.56
C SER A 111 10.07 -11.28 1.88
N GLU A 112 10.23 -12.34 1.13
CA GLU A 112 11.46 -12.60 0.37
C GLU A 112 11.64 -11.61 -0.78
N ILE A 113 10.56 -11.26 -1.49
CA ILE A 113 10.58 -10.23 -2.53
C ILE A 113 10.95 -8.87 -1.93
N LEU A 114 10.32 -8.47 -0.82
CA LEU A 114 10.57 -7.18 -0.18
C LEU A 114 11.97 -7.07 0.43
N SER A 115 12.56 -8.19 0.85
CA SER A 115 13.91 -8.22 1.44
C SER A 115 15.01 -7.81 0.45
N GLU A 116 14.74 -7.84 -0.83
CA GLU A 116 15.66 -7.30 -1.85
C GLU A 116 15.72 -5.77 -1.84
N TYR A 117 14.73 -5.10 -1.27
CA TYR A 117 14.59 -3.63 -1.29
C TYR A 117 14.81 -2.97 0.07
N SER A 118 14.58 -3.68 1.16
CA SER A 118 14.77 -3.17 2.52
C SER A 118 15.18 -4.29 3.48
N SER A 119 16.01 -3.93 4.45
CA SER A 119 16.36 -4.81 5.57
C SER A 119 15.27 -4.86 6.66
N LYS A 120 14.29 -3.95 6.59
CA LYS A 120 13.21 -3.80 7.57
C LYS A 120 11.90 -4.28 6.97
N VAL A 121 11.67 -5.60 7.01
CA VAL A 121 10.48 -6.23 6.46
C VAL A 121 9.69 -6.94 7.54
N ALA A 122 8.39 -6.71 7.57
CA ALA A 122 7.43 -7.43 8.40
C ALA A 122 6.30 -8.00 7.54
N VAL A 123 5.56 -8.93 8.10
CA VAL A 123 4.37 -9.54 7.48
C VAL A 123 3.19 -9.36 8.41
N MET A 124 2.04 -9.03 7.82
CA MET A 124 0.77 -8.85 8.52
C MET A 124 -0.26 -9.87 8.04
#